data_cfdde1ad67c9cae8b78c3bb55344df8b
#
_entry.id   cfdde1ad67c9cae8b78c3bb55344df8b
#
_cell.length_a   1.000
_cell.length_b   1.000
_cell.length_c   1.000
_cell.angle_alpha   90.00
_cell.angle_beta   90.00
_cell.angle_gamma   90.00
#
_symmetry.space_group_name_H-M   'P 1'
#
loop_
_entity.id
_entity.type
_entity.pdbx_description
1 polymer ?
#
loop_
_entity_poly.entity_id
_entity_poly.type
_entity_poly.pdbx_seq_one_letter_code
_entity_poly.pdbx_strand_id
1 'polypeptide(L)'
;MGTAARPRLWRIAFLLVAAVLAILAQPPGSAQDASPFEKLAGRWVGEGRLGIRDGKTEAVKCRVTYILADEARQVRQTIRCATESGTVEVQSAVTHAAGQLSGSWKELSRDWSGELSGGVTPNGFKVAIKGSELNANMDIIVKENRQIIEIQFTNSSLIGLTLVLNKG
;
A
#
# COMPACT_ATOMS: atom_id res chain seq x y z
N MET A 1 -5.99 68.56 -50.08
CA MET A 1 -5.01 67.58 -49.66
C MET A 1 -5.21 67.36 -48.19
N GLY A 2 -5.97 66.31 -47.78
CA GLY A 2 -6.28 66.00 -46.43
C GLY A 2 -5.89 64.58 -46.11
N THR A 3 -4.88 64.38 -45.27
CA THR A 3 -4.40 63.10 -44.80
C THR A 3 -5.24 62.70 -43.58
N ALA A 4 -6.09 61.65 -43.72
CA ALA A 4 -6.85 61.11 -42.68
C ALA A 4 -5.97 60.25 -41.76
N ALA A 5 -5.88 60.65 -40.50
CA ALA A 5 -5.28 59.84 -39.39
C ALA A 5 -6.20 58.69 -39.00
N ARG A 6 -5.77 57.45 -39.17
CA ARG A 6 -6.47 56.25 -38.72
C ARG A 6 -6.31 56.07 -37.20
N PRO A 7 -7.36 55.75 -36.44
CA PRO A 7 -7.30 55.69 -34.99
C PRO A 7 -6.52 54.46 -34.48
N ARG A 8 -5.64 54.70 -33.52
CA ARG A 8 -4.82 53.71 -32.77
C ARG A 8 -5.60 52.74 -31.90
N LEU A 9 -6.92 52.84 -31.89
CA LEU A 9 -7.81 52.06 -31.02
C LEU A 9 -7.92 50.56 -31.37
N TRP A 10 -7.61 50.18 -32.63
CA TRP A 10 -7.75 48.76 -33.05
C TRP A 10 -6.58 47.87 -32.59
N ARG A 11 -5.44 48.43 -32.29
CA ARG A 11 -4.28 47.64 -31.80
C ARG A 11 -4.43 47.21 -30.31
N ILE A 12 -5.19 47.94 -29.53
CA ILE A 12 -5.40 47.63 -28.11
C ILE A 12 -6.43 46.48 -27.92
N ALA A 13 -7.44 46.39 -28.80
CA ALA A 13 -8.45 45.35 -28.75
C ALA A 13 -7.87 43.94 -29.04
N PHE A 14 -6.87 43.83 -29.93
CA PHE A 14 -6.23 42.51 -30.20
C PHE A 14 -5.33 42.00 -29.11
N LEU A 15 -4.71 42.85 -28.32
CA LEU A 15 -3.86 42.44 -27.19
C LEU A 15 -4.65 41.93 -25.97
N LEU A 16 -5.87 42.41 -25.75
CA LEU A 16 -6.73 41.98 -24.67
C LEU A 16 -7.38 40.60 -24.93
N VAL A 17 -7.68 40.28 -26.19
CA VAL A 17 -8.24 38.96 -26.57
C VAL A 17 -7.17 37.86 -26.48
N ALA A 18 -5.91 38.13 -26.75
CA ALA A 18 -4.83 37.17 -26.63
C ALA A 18 -4.51 36.81 -25.16
N ALA A 19 -4.71 37.74 -24.22
CA ALA A 19 -4.48 37.51 -22.79
C ALA A 19 -5.55 36.63 -22.14
N VAL A 20 -6.80 36.65 -22.61
CA VAL A 20 -7.90 35.85 -22.06
C VAL A 20 -7.82 34.39 -22.52
N LEU A 21 -7.30 34.08 -23.70
CA LEU A 21 -7.14 32.70 -24.18
C LEU A 21 -5.98 31.93 -23.51
N ALA A 22 -5.03 32.62 -22.90
CA ALA A 22 -3.92 31.96 -22.18
C ALA A 22 -4.30 31.37 -20.81
N ILE A 23 -5.44 31.73 -20.23
CA ILE A 23 -5.90 31.30 -18.91
C ILE A 23 -6.59 29.93 -18.99
N LEU A 24 -7.05 29.48 -20.15
CA LEU A 24 -7.79 28.23 -20.33
C LEU A 24 -6.92 26.99 -20.61
N ALA A 25 -5.61 27.16 -20.75
CA ALA A 25 -4.68 26.07 -21.00
C ALA A 25 -3.91 25.67 -19.72
N GLN A 26 -4.59 25.56 -18.59
CA GLN A 26 -4.00 24.86 -17.45
C GLN A 26 -4.10 23.36 -17.73
N PRO A 27 -2.96 22.62 -17.79
CA PRO A 27 -3.03 21.18 -17.86
C PRO A 27 -3.82 20.69 -16.64
N PRO A 28 -4.67 19.67 -16.80
CA PRO A 28 -5.34 19.07 -15.64
C PRO A 28 -4.25 18.67 -14.66
N GLY A 29 -4.24 19.31 -13.50
CA GLY A 29 -3.36 18.91 -12.42
C GLY A 29 -3.58 17.43 -12.21
N SER A 30 -2.53 16.61 -12.33
CA SER A 30 -2.59 15.20 -12.03
C SER A 30 -3.11 15.09 -10.61
N ALA A 31 -4.37 14.73 -10.43
CA ALA A 31 -4.85 14.30 -9.14
C ALA A 31 -3.91 13.13 -8.75
N GLN A 32 -3.03 13.38 -7.82
CA GLN A 32 -2.20 12.32 -7.27
C GLN A 32 -3.18 11.37 -6.58
N ASP A 33 -3.41 10.20 -7.20
CA ASP A 33 -4.24 9.17 -6.59
C ASP A 33 -3.70 8.91 -5.19
N ALA A 34 -4.59 9.04 -4.20
CA ALA A 34 -4.23 8.81 -2.80
C ALA A 34 -3.56 7.44 -2.67
N SER A 35 -2.45 7.39 -1.95
CA SER A 35 -1.72 6.13 -1.80
C SER A 35 -2.60 5.06 -1.17
N PRO A 36 -2.62 3.84 -1.71
CA PRO A 36 -3.40 2.75 -1.12
C PRO A 36 -2.93 2.39 0.29
N PHE A 37 -1.72 2.80 0.67
CA PHE A 37 -1.11 2.51 1.97
C PHE A 37 -1.49 3.48 3.09
N GLU A 38 -2.08 4.63 2.80
CA GLU A 38 -2.39 5.66 3.82
C GLU A 38 -3.22 5.12 4.99
N LYS A 39 -4.20 4.27 4.69
CA LYS A 39 -5.05 3.64 5.72
C LYS A 39 -4.27 2.69 6.64
N LEU A 40 -3.15 2.14 6.17
CA LEU A 40 -2.31 1.24 6.95
C LEU A 40 -1.46 1.97 7.99
N ALA A 41 -1.02 3.20 7.72
CA ALA A 41 -0.04 3.92 8.53
C ALA A 41 -0.34 3.88 10.03
N GLY A 42 0.69 3.57 10.84
CA GLY A 42 0.61 3.51 12.28
C GLY A 42 0.76 2.12 12.87
N ARG A 43 0.34 1.97 14.12
CA ARG A 43 0.44 0.73 14.89
C ARG A 43 -0.90 0.00 14.89
N TRP A 44 -0.83 -1.33 14.77
CA TRP A 44 -1.97 -2.22 14.81
C TRP A 44 -1.67 -3.35 15.78
N VAL A 45 -2.66 -3.74 16.56
CA VAL A 45 -2.54 -4.84 17.52
C VAL A 45 -3.76 -5.74 17.42
N GLY A 46 -3.55 -7.02 17.63
CA GLY A 46 -4.66 -7.96 17.62
C GLY A 46 -4.21 -9.40 17.76
N GLU A 47 -5.14 -10.28 17.50
CA GLU A 47 -4.97 -11.70 17.71
C GLU A 47 -5.64 -12.51 16.62
N GLY A 48 -5.34 -13.80 16.59
CA GLY A 48 -5.87 -14.72 15.61
C GLY A 48 -5.55 -16.17 15.90
N ARG A 49 -5.60 -16.97 14.84
CA ARG A 49 -5.34 -18.41 14.90
C ARG A 49 -4.42 -18.85 13.78
N LEU A 50 -3.43 -19.63 14.14
CA LEU A 50 -2.50 -20.31 13.24
C LEU A 50 -2.91 -21.79 13.15
N GLY A 51 -3.26 -22.25 11.96
CA GLY A 51 -3.49 -23.64 11.65
C GLY A 51 -2.19 -24.36 11.31
N ILE A 52 -1.96 -25.50 11.94
CA ILE A 52 -0.78 -26.35 11.73
C ILE A 52 -1.27 -27.69 11.19
N ARG A 53 -0.46 -28.38 10.38
CA ARG A 53 -0.78 -29.74 9.93
C ARG A 53 -1.09 -30.64 11.13
N ASP A 54 -1.82 -31.70 10.90
CA ASP A 54 -2.32 -32.63 11.92
C ASP A 54 -3.45 -32.07 12.81
N GLY A 55 -4.16 -31.04 12.31
CA GLY A 55 -5.35 -30.48 12.93
C GLY A 55 -5.09 -29.63 14.19
N LYS A 56 -3.83 -29.28 14.45
CA LYS A 56 -3.46 -28.39 15.56
C LYS A 56 -3.72 -26.93 15.21
N THR A 57 -4.13 -26.15 16.20
CA THR A 57 -4.25 -24.70 16.08
C THR A 57 -3.61 -24.03 17.28
N GLU A 58 -2.92 -22.91 17.04
CA GLU A 58 -2.36 -22.07 18.09
C GLU A 58 -3.01 -20.68 18.07
N ALA A 59 -3.22 -20.12 19.26
CA ALA A 59 -3.56 -18.71 19.38
C ALA A 59 -2.34 -17.86 19.02
N VAL A 60 -2.57 -16.78 18.26
CA VAL A 60 -1.52 -15.86 17.85
C VAL A 60 -1.87 -14.46 18.31
N LYS A 61 -0.91 -13.77 18.92
CA LYS A 61 -1.02 -12.33 19.24
C LYS A 61 0.02 -11.58 18.43
N CYS A 62 -0.41 -10.56 17.68
CA CYS A 62 0.46 -9.80 16.80
C CYS A 62 0.42 -8.30 17.09
N ARG A 63 1.56 -7.68 16.83
CA ARG A 63 1.73 -6.23 16.70
C ARG A 63 2.34 -5.94 15.34
N VAL A 64 1.71 -5.05 14.59
CA VAL A 64 2.17 -4.62 13.28
C VAL A 64 2.37 -3.12 13.29
N THR A 65 3.47 -2.66 12.72
CA THR A 65 3.75 -1.24 12.53
C THR A 65 3.98 -0.99 11.04
N TYR A 66 3.26 -0.03 10.49
CA TYR A 66 3.41 0.43 9.12
C TYR A 66 3.94 1.86 9.09
N ILE A 67 5.00 2.08 8.34
CA ILE A 67 5.63 3.39 8.12
C ILE A 67 5.60 3.67 6.63
N LEU A 68 4.99 4.78 6.24
CA LEU A 68 5.00 5.24 4.85
C LEU A 68 6.36 5.85 4.51
N ALA A 69 6.83 5.58 3.31
CA ALA A 69 8.07 6.10 2.76
C ALA A 69 7.87 6.46 1.29
N ASP A 70 8.82 7.19 0.70
CA ASP A 70 8.82 7.57 -0.71
C ASP A 70 7.47 8.21 -1.13
N GLU A 71 7.10 9.30 -0.43
CA GLU A 71 5.83 10.02 -0.67
C GLU A 71 4.60 9.09 -0.64
N ALA A 72 4.60 8.14 0.30
CA ALA A 72 3.59 7.10 0.48
C ALA A 72 3.48 6.07 -0.68
N ARG A 73 4.38 6.06 -1.65
CA ARG A 73 4.47 5.01 -2.67
C ARG A 73 5.03 3.70 -2.13
N GLN A 74 5.74 3.75 -1.00
CA GLN A 74 6.27 2.59 -0.30
C GLN A 74 5.72 2.50 1.11
N VAL A 75 5.46 1.29 1.58
CA VAL A 75 5.20 0.98 2.99
C VAL A 75 6.28 0.05 3.51
N ARG A 76 6.86 0.41 4.65
CA ARG A 76 7.71 -0.46 5.45
C ARG A 76 6.89 -1.04 6.59
N GLN A 77 7.00 -2.32 6.80
CA GLN A 77 6.21 -3.04 7.78
C GLN A 77 7.14 -3.82 8.73
N THR A 78 6.80 -3.79 10.01
CA THR A 78 7.38 -4.69 11.01
C THR A 78 6.24 -5.44 11.69
N ILE A 79 6.28 -6.76 11.62
CA ILE A 79 5.31 -7.67 12.24
C ILE A 79 6.03 -8.42 13.35
N ARG A 80 5.46 -8.41 14.54
CA ARG A 80 5.89 -9.23 15.67
C ARG A 80 4.71 -10.04 16.16
N CYS A 81 4.83 -11.34 16.10
CA CYS A 81 3.80 -12.27 16.59
C CYS A 81 4.38 -13.23 17.62
N ALA A 82 3.51 -13.65 18.54
CA ALA A 82 3.80 -14.65 19.54
C ALA A 82 2.72 -15.73 19.53
N THR A 83 3.14 -16.98 19.63
CA THR A 83 2.32 -18.18 19.78
C THR A 83 2.83 -19.02 20.97
N GLU A 84 2.21 -20.15 21.24
CA GLU A 84 2.73 -21.11 22.23
C GLU A 84 4.07 -21.70 21.78
N SER A 85 4.27 -21.91 20.47
CA SER A 85 5.51 -22.48 19.92
C SER A 85 6.65 -21.48 19.84
N GLY A 86 6.43 -20.17 20.01
CA GLY A 86 7.48 -19.16 19.99
C GLY A 86 7.07 -17.82 19.39
N THR A 87 8.08 -17.04 19.05
CA THR A 87 7.90 -15.71 18.47
C THR A 87 8.47 -15.63 17.07
N VAL A 88 7.90 -14.73 16.27
CA VAL A 88 8.38 -14.42 14.93
C VAL A 88 8.42 -12.92 14.72
N GLU A 89 9.47 -12.43 14.06
CA GLU A 89 9.57 -11.04 13.63
C GLU A 89 9.85 -10.98 12.13
N VAL A 90 8.94 -10.34 11.38
CA VAL A 90 9.06 -10.15 9.94
C VAL A 90 9.15 -8.66 9.64
N GLN A 91 10.09 -8.30 8.81
CA GLN A 91 10.20 -6.97 8.20
C GLN A 91 9.92 -7.08 6.71
N SER A 92 9.23 -6.10 6.17
CA SER A 92 9.00 -6.01 4.72
C SER A 92 9.02 -4.56 4.24
N ALA A 93 9.31 -4.41 2.95
CA ALA A 93 9.19 -3.16 2.22
C ALA A 93 8.43 -3.45 0.93
N VAL A 94 7.29 -2.78 0.74
CA VAL A 94 6.40 -2.98 -0.41
C VAL A 94 6.17 -1.64 -1.10
N THR A 95 6.36 -1.63 -2.41
CA THR A 95 6.15 -0.47 -3.29
C THR A 95 4.90 -0.68 -4.12
N HIS A 96 4.12 0.38 -4.31
CA HIS A 96 2.97 0.43 -5.19
C HIS A 96 3.29 1.23 -6.44
N ALA A 97 3.04 0.65 -7.61
CA ALA A 97 3.15 1.32 -8.90
C ALA A 97 2.08 0.78 -9.86
N ALA A 98 1.30 1.65 -10.48
CA ALA A 98 0.28 1.28 -11.47
C ALA A 98 -0.67 0.15 -11.02
N GLY A 99 -1.15 0.20 -9.77
CA GLY A 99 -2.04 -0.81 -9.20
C GLY A 99 -1.37 -2.12 -8.75
N GLN A 100 -0.08 -2.29 -9.02
CA GLN A 100 0.69 -3.46 -8.66
C GLN A 100 1.53 -3.22 -7.40
N LEU A 101 1.70 -4.29 -6.64
CA LEU A 101 2.55 -4.34 -5.45
C LEU A 101 3.78 -5.19 -5.76
N SER A 102 4.94 -4.71 -5.34
CA SER A 102 6.19 -5.48 -5.37
C SER A 102 7.03 -5.13 -4.16
N GLY A 103 7.79 -6.10 -3.66
CA GLY A 103 8.61 -5.86 -2.49
C GLY A 103 9.35 -7.09 -2.02
N SER A 104 9.94 -6.99 -0.83
CA SER A 104 10.68 -8.05 -0.18
C SER A 104 10.28 -8.18 1.27
N TRP A 105 10.54 -9.35 1.83
CA TRP A 105 10.35 -9.65 3.25
C TRP A 105 11.53 -10.41 3.81
N LYS A 106 11.74 -10.28 5.12
CA LYS A 106 12.74 -11.01 5.89
C LYS A 106 12.17 -11.38 7.26
N GLU A 107 12.28 -12.65 7.64
CA GLU A 107 12.04 -13.14 8.98
C GLU A 107 13.38 -13.17 9.72
N LEU A 108 13.45 -12.52 10.87
CA LEU A 108 14.74 -12.21 11.51
C LEU A 108 15.29 -13.32 12.38
N SER A 109 14.44 -14.23 12.88
CA SER A 109 14.86 -15.29 13.82
C SER A 109 15.50 -16.47 13.10
N ARG A 110 15.06 -16.76 11.87
CA ARG A 110 15.52 -17.89 11.06
C ARG A 110 16.31 -17.46 9.83
N ASP A 111 16.45 -16.15 9.62
CA ASP A 111 17.10 -15.56 8.43
C ASP A 111 16.42 -15.95 7.10
N TRP A 112 15.13 -16.23 7.13
CA TRP A 112 14.33 -16.48 5.93
C TRP A 112 13.99 -15.19 5.22
N SER A 113 13.95 -15.21 3.90
CA SER A 113 13.62 -14.05 3.12
C SER A 113 12.97 -14.43 1.78
N GLY A 114 12.43 -13.41 1.11
CA GLY A 114 11.82 -13.62 -0.18
C GLY A 114 11.19 -12.35 -0.74
N GLU A 115 10.34 -12.57 -1.73
CA GLU A 115 9.68 -11.52 -2.50
C GLU A 115 8.19 -11.47 -2.18
N LEU A 116 7.62 -10.29 -2.36
CA LEU A 116 6.20 -9.99 -2.31
C LEU A 116 5.75 -9.46 -3.66
N SER A 117 4.64 -9.96 -4.15
CA SER A 117 4.00 -9.43 -5.36
C SER A 117 2.49 -9.46 -5.21
N GLY A 118 1.77 -8.57 -5.87
CA GLY A 118 0.33 -8.55 -5.74
C GLY A 118 -0.34 -7.34 -6.32
N GLY A 119 -1.53 -7.02 -5.82
CA GLY A 119 -2.30 -5.89 -6.30
C GLY A 119 -3.21 -5.29 -5.22
N VAL A 120 -3.67 -4.09 -5.51
CA VAL A 120 -4.65 -3.38 -4.70
C VAL A 120 -6.06 -3.91 -5.04
N THR A 121 -6.89 -4.04 -4.03
CA THR A 121 -8.32 -4.38 -4.17
C THR A 121 -9.18 -3.22 -3.65
N PRO A 122 -10.48 -3.17 -3.89
CA PRO A 122 -11.35 -2.11 -3.38
C PRO A 122 -11.28 -1.93 -1.86
N ASN A 123 -11.00 -2.99 -1.11
CA ASN A 123 -11.01 -2.99 0.35
C ASN A 123 -9.65 -3.36 0.97
N GLY A 124 -8.57 -3.39 0.20
CA GLY A 124 -7.26 -3.79 0.73
C GLY A 124 -6.31 -4.33 -0.31
N PHE A 125 -5.75 -5.52 -0.09
CA PHE A 125 -4.64 -6.04 -0.90
C PHE A 125 -4.71 -7.55 -1.05
N LYS A 126 -4.26 -8.05 -2.20
CA LYS A 126 -3.95 -9.47 -2.43
C LYS A 126 -2.46 -9.60 -2.71
N VAL A 127 -1.77 -10.45 -1.97
CA VAL A 127 -0.31 -10.56 -2.01
C VAL A 127 0.10 -12.02 -2.10
N ALA A 128 0.95 -12.34 -3.05
CA ALA A 128 1.69 -13.59 -3.10
C ALA A 128 3.03 -13.40 -2.38
N ILE A 129 3.36 -14.33 -1.51
CA ILE A 129 4.59 -14.39 -0.73
C ILE A 129 5.41 -15.54 -1.29
N LYS A 130 6.65 -15.27 -1.71
CA LYS A 130 7.56 -16.26 -2.23
C LYS A 130 8.89 -16.19 -1.50
N GLY A 131 9.39 -17.34 -1.08
CA GLY A 131 10.70 -17.51 -0.46
C GLY A 131 11.18 -18.92 -0.61
N SER A 132 12.41 -19.20 -0.22
CA SER A 132 13.00 -20.55 -0.27
C SER A 132 12.28 -21.52 0.66
N GLU A 133 11.90 -21.04 1.85
CA GLU A 133 11.38 -21.87 2.93
C GLU A 133 9.86 -21.73 3.13
N LEU A 134 9.27 -20.66 2.60
CA LEU A 134 7.88 -20.33 2.81
C LEU A 134 7.25 -19.69 1.57
N ASN A 135 6.15 -20.29 1.11
CA ASN A 135 5.27 -19.67 0.12
C ASN A 135 3.85 -19.56 0.66
N ALA A 136 3.19 -18.45 0.36
CA ALA A 136 1.83 -18.22 0.80
C ALA A 136 1.07 -17.24 -0.11
N ASN A 137 -0.25 -17.28 -0.01
CA ASN A 137 -1.13 -16.22 -0.49
C ASN A 137 -1.72 -15.50 0.72
N MET A 138 -1.81 -14.19 0.64
CA MET A 138 -2.30 -13.34 1.70
C MET A 138 -3.35 -12.37 1.17
N ASP A 139 -4.50 -12.35 1.81
CA ASP A 139 -5.56 -11.37 1.64
C ASP A 139 -5.56 -10.42 2.84
N ILE A 140 -5.57 -9.11 2.58
CA ILE A 140 -5.64 -8.06 3.59
C ILE A 140 -6.87 -7.21 3.32
N ILE A 141 -7.81 -7.16 4.25
CA ILE A 141 -8.97 -6.28 4.21
C ILE A 141 -8.78 -5.19 5.26
N VAL A 142 -8.92 -3.93 4.84
CA VAL A 142 -8.78 -2.75 5.71
C VAL A 142 -10.08 -1.98 5.70
N LYS A 143 -10.72 -1.86 6.85
CA LYS A 143 -11.95 -1.09 7.04
C LYS A 143 -11.80 -0.21 8.27
N GLU A 144 -11.71 1.11 8.05
CA GLU A 144 -11.52 2.09 9.12
C GLU A 144 -10.31 1.73 10.02
N ASN A 145 -10.57 1.42 11.29
CA ASN A 145 -9.57 1.07 12.29
C ASN A 145 -9.43 -0.44 12.51
N ARG A 146 -9.97 -1.27 11.60
CA ARG A 146 -9.91 -2.72 11.65
C ARG A 146 -9.24 -3.29 10.42
N GLN A 147 -8.38 -4.27 10.62
CA GLN A 147 -7.71 -5.03 9.57
C GLN A 147 -7.95 -6.52 9.78
N ILE A 148 -8.29 -7.23 8.71
CA ILE A 148 -8.38 -8.69 8.68
C ILE A 148 -7.31 -9.17 7.73
N ILE A 149 -6.46 -10.09 8.18
CA ILE A 149 -5.41 -10.71 7.39
C ILE A 149 -5.67 -12.21 7.36
N GLU A 150 -5.74 -12.76 6.17
CA GLU A 150 -5.84 -14.20 5.93
C GLU A 150 -4.64 -14.64 5.11
N ILE A 151 -3.90 -15.63 5.61
CA ILE A 151 -2.73 -16.21 4.95
C ILE A 151 -2.98 -17.70 4.74
N GLN A 152 -2.74 -18.17 3.53
CA GLN A 152 -2.76 -19.59 3.16
C GLN A 152 -1.35 -20.02 2.77
N PHE A 153 -0.74 -20.88 3.56
CA PHE A 153 0.60 -21.41 3.31
C PHE A 153 0.54 -22.59 2.34
N THR A 154 1.48 -22.66 1.40
CA THR A 154 1.47 -23.71 0.35
C THR A 154 2.53 -24.78 0.55
N ASN A 155 3.72 -24.43 1.02
CA ASN A 155 4.86 -25.34 1.14
C ASN A 155 5.43 -25.38 2.57
N SER A 156 4.57 -25.70 3.57
CA SER A 156 5.04 -25.66 4.94
C SER A 156 4.18 -26.60 5.83
N SER A 157 4.61 -26.82 7.05
CA SER A 157 3.79 -27.44 8.08
C SER A 157 2.62 -26.54 8.55
N LEU A 158 2.67 -25.27 8.21
CA LEU A 158 1.58 -24.32 8.46
C LEU A 158 0.52 -24.47 7.37
N ILE A 159 -0.75 -24.34 7.75
CA ILE A 159 -1.89 -24.37 6.82
C ILE A 159 -2.37 -22.98 6.52
N GLY A 160 -2.63 -22.18 7.55
CA GLY A 160 -3.16 -20.85 7.39
C GLY A 160 -3.09 -20.03 8.66
N LEU A 161 -3.21 -18.73 8.51
CA LEU A 161 -3.25 -17.77 9.61
C LEU A 161 -4.40 -16.79 9.35
N THR A 162 -5.27 -16.62 10.34
CA THR A 162 -6.25 -15.53 10.33
C THR A 162 -5.97 -14.60 11.49
N LEU A 163 -5.84 -13.30 11.22
CA LEU A 163 -5.63 -12.26 12.22
C LEU A 163 -6.71 -11.19 12.11
N VAL A 164 -7.13 -10.69 13.26
CA VAL A 164 -7.96 -9.47 13.36
C VAL A 164 -7.17 -8.46 14.17
N LEU A 165 -6.82 -7.35 13.51
CA LEU A 165 -6.04 -6.27 14.09
C LEU A 165 -6.90 -5.02 14.21
N ASN A 166 -6.69 -4.25 15.28
CA ASN A 166 -7.27 -2.94 15.47
C ASN A 166 -6.15 -1.90 15.54
N LYS A 167 -6.42 -0.71 15.00
CA LYS A 167 -5.49 0.41 15.05
C LYS A 167 -5.39 0.92 16.48
N GLY A 168 -4.15 1.02 17.01
CA GLY A 168 -3.83 1.50 18.34
C GLY A 168 -3.41 2.97 18.37
#